data_e1a9a1a534bf847d24e301b1325ea270
#
_entry.id   e1a9a1a534bf847d24e301b1325ea270
#
_cell.length_a   1.000
_cell.length_b   1.000
_cell.length_c   1.000
_cell.angle_alpha   90.00
_cell.angle_beta   90.00
_cell.angle_gamma   90.00
#
_symmetry.space_group_name_H-M   'P 1'
#
loop_
_entity.id
_entity.type
_entity.pdbx_description
1 polymer ?
#
loop_
_entity_poly.entity_id
_entity_poly.type
_entity_poly.pdbx_seq_one_letter_code
_entity_poly.pdbx_strand_id
1 'polypeptide(L)'
;VSVVALLLIDPWLSLSMGFALSVAATAGLLIFAAFQRRRRDSDERLTSRSGRFRRVISLAFAIACAAQLATLPLTASFGNGIPVVGILANVLTEPAVPVATVFGSLAAVAQSVAPPAGQIPAFLGGIAAQWIASVARWSADLPYAVLPWPSGLLGFALAAALSAGVAASLINFTRIRWFVRAHQRGSAAIVAALLGILVCLRNQQQSWPPPNWLVVACDVGQGDALVFSTTPGHAVVVDVGPDRGRVDECLSDLGITSIDLLVLSHFHADHVDGLAGALKDRTVGSAMVSPLAEPKQQAEQTVSALREHRVPVRIAAPGEQGRVGWLEYRVLWPTQLIRGPGSAPNNASVALAVEVGSPPVRVLLTGDLEPAAQSGVIAQNASTVFDLVKVPHHGSRNQSAELTRQFPASVAVVS
;
A
#
# COMPACT_ATOMS: atom_id res chain seq x y z
N VAL A 1 -8.12 -23.14 -20.92
CA VAL A 1 -7.57 -22.77 -22.24
C VAL A 1 -7.02 -21.34 -22.20
N SER A 2 -7.79 -20.32 -21.78
CA SER A 2 -7.35 -18.90 -21.82
C SER A 2 -6.09 -18.63 -20.99
N VAL A 3 -5.96 -19.19 -19.78
CA VAL A 3 -4.77 -19.02 -18.92
C VAL A 3 -3.52 -19.56 -19.59
N VAL A 4 -3.61 -20.76 -20.17
CA VAL A 4 -2.48 -21.39 -20.87
C VAL A 4 -2.11 -20.58 -22.11
N ALA A 5 -3.09 -20.12 -22.88
CA ALA A 5 -2.83 -19.29 -24.05
C ALA A 5 -2.12 -17.98 -23.70
N LEU A 6 -2.55 -17.30 -22.62
CA LEU A 6 -1.90 -16.06 -22.16
C LEU A 6 -0.46 -16.31 -21.69
N LEU A 7 -0.20 -17.41 -20.96
CA LEU A 7 1.14 -17.77 -20.51
C LEU A 7 2.08 -18.20 -21.66
N LEU A 8 1.52 -18.74 -22.77
CA LEU A 8 2.29 -19.03 -23.97
C LEU A 8 2.65 -17.78 -24.76
N ILE A 9 1.79 -16.75 -24.72
CA ILE A 9 2.05 -15.45 -25.38
C ILE A 9 3.03 -14.62 -24.55
N ASP A 10 2.82 -14.56 -23.24
CA ASP A 10 3.69 -13.83 -22.30
C ASP A 10 3.95 -14.67 -21.04
N PRO A 11 5.08 -15.42 -20.99
CA PRO A 11 5.44 -16.22 -19.83
C PRO A 11 5.66 -15.43 -18.54
N TRP A 12 5.99 -14.14 -18.63
CA TRP A 12 6.21 -13.26 -17.47
C TRP A 12 4.94 -13.01 -16.67
N LEU A 13 3.77 -13.23 -17.26
CA LEU A 13 2.49 -13.18 -16.53
C LEU A 13 2.46 -14.17 -15.36
N SER A 14 3.22 -15.27 -15.42
CA SER A 14 3.33 -16.23 -14.31
C SER A 14 3.88 -15.62 -13.02
N LEU A 15 4.64 -14.54 -13.11
CA LEU A 15 5.20 -13.78 -11.99
C LEU A 15 4.32 -12.58 -11.62
N SER A 16 3.25 -12.32 -12.39
CA SER A 16 2.35 -11.20 -12.13
C SER A 16 1.32 -11.56 -11.07
N MET A 17 1.33 -10.83 -9.96
CA MET A 17 0.38 -11.00 -8.87
C MET A 17 -1.06 -10.68 -9.31
N GLY A 18 -1.26 -9.65 -10.12
CA GLY A 18 -2.56 -9.33 -10.70
C GLY A 18 -3.12 -10.47 -11.54
N PHE A 19 -2.26 -11.14 -12.31
CA PHE A 19 -2.64 -12.32 -13.08
C PHE A 19 -3.03 -13.49 -12.15
N ALA A 20 -2.23 -13.78 -11.14
CA ALA A 20 -2.51 -14.84 -10.16
C ALA A 20 -3.85 -14.60 -9.43
N LEU A 21 -4.11 -13.37 -8.97
CA LEU A 21 -5.38 -12.99 -8.33
C LEU A 21 -6.58 -13.12 -9.29
N SER A 22 -6.44 -12.70 -10.55
CA SER A 22 -7.48 -12.83 -11.56
C SER A 22 -7.82 -14.30 -11.88
N VAL A 23 -6.79 -15.14 -11.98
CA VAL A 23 -6.97 -16.59 -12.19
C VAL A 23 -7.64 -17.23 -10.97
N ALA A 24 -7.22 -16.92 -9.76
CA ALA A 24 -7.79 -17.44 -8.53
C ALA A 24 -9.27 -17.02 -8.38
N ALA A 25 -9.59 -15.74 -8.57
CA ALA A 25 -10.97 -15.24 -8.52
C ALA A 25 -11.87 -15.95 -9.55
N THR A 26 -11.40 -16.05 -10.80
CA THR A 26 -12.15 -16.72 -11.88
C THR A 26 -12.38 -18.20 -11.57
N ALA A 27 -11.36 -18.90 -11.08
CA ALA A 27 -11.48 -20.30 -10.67
C ALA A 27 -12.50 -20.47 -9.53
N GLY A 28 -12.46 -19.60 -8.51
CA GLY A 28 -13.44 -19.59 -7.43
C GLY A 28 -14.88 -19.41 -7.92
N LEU A 29 -15.09 -18.47 -8.84
CA LEU A 29 -16.40 -18.21 -9.45
C LEU A 29 -16.89 -19.40 -10.29
N LEU A 30 -16.03 -20.04 -11.07
CA LEU A 30 -16.38 -21.22 -11.85
C LEU A 30 -16.75 -22.42 -10.96
N ILE A 31 -16.00 -22.67 -9.90
CA ILE A 31 -16.29 -23.73 -8.91
C ILE A 31 -17.63 -23.42 -8.24
N PHE A 32 -17.87 -22.19 -7.82
CA PHE A 32 -19.12 -21.77 -7.23
C PHE A 32 -20.30 -21.93 -8.20
N ALA A 33 -20.15 -21.53 -9.47
CA ALA A 33 -21.18 -21.68 -10.48
C ALA A 33 -21.52 -23.17 -10.76
N ALA A 34 -20.50 -24.03 -10.82
CA ALA A 34 -20.69 -25.48 -10.96
C ALA A 34 -21.46 -26.08 -9.78
N PHE A 35 -21.13 -25.61 -8.53
CA PHE A 35 -21.84 -26.04 -7.33
C PHE A 35 -23.31 -25.56 -7.32
N GLN A 36 -23.56 -24.35 -7.71
CA GLN A 36 -24.93 -23.79 -7.83
C GLN A 36 -25.78 -24.53 -8.87
N ARG A 37 -25.22 -24.91 -10.00
CA ARG A 37 -25.93 -25.69 -11.02
C ARG A 37 -26.42 -27.02 -10.43
N ARG A 38 -25.61 -27.74 -9.68
CA ARG A 38 -25.98 -29.03 -9.02
C ARG A 38 -27.12 -28.86 -7.99
N ARG A 39 -27.26 -27.68 -7.37
CA ARG A 39 -28.34 -27.40 -6.41
C ARG A 39 -29.63 -26.90 -7.08
N ARG A 40 -29.56 -26.32 -8.27
CA ARG A 40 -30.72 -25.76 -8.98
C ARG A 40 -31.74 -26.81 -9.43
N ASP A 41 -31.31 -28.04 -9.68
CA ASP A 41 -32.20 -29.13 -10.07
C ASP A 41 -33.22 -29.53 -8.98
N SER A 42 -33.11 -28.91 -7.79
CA SER A 42 -33.96 -29.22 -6.61
C SER A 42 -34.98 -28.15 -6.23
N ASP A 43 -34.95 -26.92 -6.81
CA ASP A 43 -35.68 -25.78 -6.21
C ASP A 43 -36.30 -24.81 -7.27
N GLU A 44 -37.36 -25.28 -7.92
CA GLU A 44 -38.09 -24.50 -8.97
C GLU A 44 -39.35 -23.74 -8.46
N ARG A 45 -39.44 -23.28 -7.22
CA ARG A 45 -40.66 -22.56 -6.78
C ARG A 45 -40.38 -21.27 -6.02
N LEU A 46 -40.02 -20.17 -6.73
CA LEU A 46 -40.15 -18.82 -6.17
C LEU A 46 -40.80 -17.88 -7.20
N THR A 47 -42.14 -17.70 -7.09
CA THR A 47 -42.96 -16.85 -7.99
C THR A 47 -43.12 -15.40 -7.51
N SER A 48 -42.76 -15.06 -6.25
CA SER A 48 -42.90 -13.73 -5.67
C SER A 48 -41.80 -12.75 -6.07
N ARG A 49 -42.14 -11.45 -6.28
CA ARG A 49 -41.17 -10.36 -6.53
C ARG A 49 -40.15 -10.22 -5.39
N SER A 50 -40.60 -10.32 -4.12
CA SER A 50 -39.72 -10.26 -2.95
C SER A 50 -38.74 -11.45 -2.89
N GLY A 51 -39.20 -12.64 -3.30
CA GLY A 51 -38.35 -13.82 -3.39
C GLY A 51 -37.25 -13.68 -4.44
N ARG A 52 -37.56 -13.07 -5.60
CA ARG A 52 -36.56 -12.76 -6.64
C ARG A 52 -35.52 -11.77 -6.16
N PHE A 53 -35.91 -10.69 -5.51
CA PHE A 53 -35.00 -9.68 -4.97
C PHE A 53 -34.05 -10.26 -3.92
N ARG A 54 -34.57 -11.00 -2.93
CA ARG A 54 -33.75 -11.70 -1.93
C ARG A 54 -32.78 -12.69 -2.56
N ARG A 55 -33.18 -13.37 -3.62
CA ARG A 55 -32.31 -14.31 -4.38
C ARG A 55 -31.17 -13.58 -5.09
N VAL A 56 -31.42 -12.43 -5.69
CA VAL A 56 -30.37 -11.63 -6.35
C VAL A 56 -29.34 -11.18 -5.34
N ILE A 57 -29.77 -10.62 -4.19
CA ILE A 57 -28.86 -10.19 -3.13
C ILE A 57 -28.05 -11.37 -2.56
N SER A 58 -28.73 -12.50 -2.29
CA SER A 58 -28.01 -13.68 -1.76
C SER A 58 -27.00 -14.25 -2.77
N LEU A 59 -27.30 -14.17 -4.05
CA LEU A 59 -26.40 -14.61 -5.10
C LEU A 59 -25.18 -13.66 -5.25
N ALA A 60 -25.42 -12.36 -5.24
CA ALA A 60 -24.35 -11.34 -5.25
C ALA A 60 -23.41 -11.53 -4.05
N PHE A 61 -23.97 -11.67 -2.84
CA PHE A 61 -23.18 -11.94 -1.64
C PHE A 61 -22.38 -13.25 -1.74
N ALA A 62 -22.99 -14.31 -2.26
CA ALA A 62 -22.31 -15.59 -2.41
C ALA A 62 -21.20 -15.57 -3.48
N ILE A 63 -21.37 -14.79 -4.55
CA ILE A 63 -20.35 -14.53 -5.56
C ILE A 63 -19.17 -13.79 -4.93
N ALA A 64 -19.42 -12.71 -4.20
CA ALA A 64 -18.39 -11.95 -3.51
C ALA A 64 -17.62 -12.83 -2.50
N CYS A 65 -18.32 -13.65 -1.71
CA CYS A 65 -17.69 -14.62 -0.81
C CYS A 65 -16.82 -15.64 -1.55
N ALA A 66 -17.28 -16.18 -2.67
CA ALA A 66 -16.52 -17.16 -3.44
C ALA A 66 -15.23 -16.56 -4.02
N ALA A 67 -15.30 -15.34 -4.57
CA ALA A 67 -14.13 -14.61 -5.06
C ALA A 67 -13.15 -14.30 -3.91
N GLN A 68 -13.64 -13.79 -2.78
CA GLN A 68 -12.82 -13.47 -1.62
C GLN A 68 -12.11 -14.71 -1.07
N LEU A 69 -12.82 -15.83 -0.88
CA LEU A 69 -12.22 -17.07 -0.40
C LEU A 69 -11.17 -17.64 -1.34
N ALA A 70 -11.36 -17.50 -2.65
CA ALA A 70 -10.41 -17.97 -3.65
C ALA A 70 -9.12 -17.12 -3.70
N THR A 71 -9.23 -15.81 -3.47
CA THR A 71 -8.09 -14.88 -3.50
C THR A 71 -7.41 -14.72 -2.14
N LEU A 72 -8.08 -15.06 -1.04
CA LEU A 72 -7.60 -14.88 0.34
C LEU A 72 -6.19 -15.43 0.59
N PRO A 73 -5.81 -16.64 0.13
CA PRO A 73 -4.45 -17.15 0.34
C PRO A 73 -3.38 -16.27 -0.28
N LEU A 74 -3.64 -15.76 -1.48
CA LEU A 74 -2.71 -14.87 -2.18
C LEU A 74 -2.61 -13.52 -1.48
N THR A 75 -3.74 -12.87 -1.19
CA THR A 75 -3.76 -11.55 -0.53
C THR A 75 -3.13 -11.59 0.86
N ALA A 76 -3.38 -12.64 1.63
CA ALA A 76 -2.81 -12.83 2.96
C ALA A 76 -1.28 -13.03 2.93
N SER A 77 -0.74 -13.61 1.86
CA SER A 77 0.71 -13.84 1.74
C SER A 77 1.53 -12.55 1.61
N PHE A 78 0.90 -11.43 1.22
CA PHE A 78 1.56 -10.12 1.06
C PHE A 78 1.76 -9.35 2.37
N GLY A 79 1.28 -9.86 3.50
CA GLY A 79 1.45 -9.21 4.79
C GLY A 79 0.45 -8.08 5.10
N ASN A 80 -0.47 -7.78 4.19
CA ASN A 80 -1.48 -6.72 4.37
C ASN A 80 -2.68 -7.17 5.23
N GLY A 81 -2.61 -8.36 5.85
CA GLY A 81 -3.70 -8.90 6.66
C GLY A 81 -4.91 -9.41 5.87
N ILE A 82 -5.97 -9.77 6.58
CA ILE A 82 -7.23 -10.25 5.99
C ILE A 82 -8.27 -9.13 6.01
N PRO A 83 -8.74 -8.63 4.84
CA PRO A 83 -9.75 -7.59 4.76
C PRO A 83 -11.14 -8.16 5.11
N VAL A 84 -11.58 -7.99 6.35
CA VAL A 84 -12.87 -8.54 6.83
C VAL A 84 -14.06 -7.82 6.18
N VAL A 85 -13.95 -6.52 6.00
CA VAL A 85 -15.00 -5.70 5.36
C VAL A 85 -15.03 -5.84 3.84
N GLY A 86 -14.03 -6.49 3.24
CA GLY A 86 -13.91 -6.62 1.79
C GLY A 86 -15.12 -7.27 1.12
N ILE A 87 -15.77 -8.24 1.77
CA ILE A 87 -16.99 -8.89 1.24
C ILE A 87 -18.13 -7.87 1.12
N LEU A 88 -18.34 -7.06 2.17
CA LEU A 88 -19.39 -6.03 2.18
C LEU A 88 -19.08 -4.94 1.16
N ALA A 89 -17.84 -4.48 1.11
CA ALA A 89 -17.37 -3.50 0.14
C ALA A 89 -17.61 -3.99 -1.30
N ASN A 90 -17.24 -5.22 -1.61
CA ASN A 90 -17.45 -5.81 -2.94
C ASN A 90 -18.94 -5.90 -3.30
N VAL A 91 -19.81 -6.30 -2.37
CA VAL A 91 -21.26 -6.33 -2.63
C VAL A 91 -21.81 -4.92 -2.92
N LEU A 92 -21.33 -3.90 -2.21
CA LEU A 92 -21.78 -2.51 -2.40
C LEU A 92 -21.25 -1.90 -3.71
N THR A 93 -20.10 -2.34 -4.18
CA THR A 93 -19.48 -1.84 -5.42
C THR A 93 -19.92 -2.62 -6.67
N GLU A 94 -20.37 -3.87 -6.53
CA GLU A 94 -20.73 -4.76 -7.64
C GLU A 94 -21.69 -4.11 -8.66
N PRO A 95 -22.75 -3.37 -8.29
CA PRO A 95 -23.62 -2.72 -9.27
C PRO A 95 -22.94 -1.61 -10.09
N ALA A 96 -21.90 -0.97 -9.55
CA ALA A 96 -21.18 0.10 -10.20
C ALA A 96 -20.10 -0.41 -11.17
N VAL A 97 -19.56 -1.61 -10.95
CA VAL A 97 -18.48 -2.18 -11.77
C VAL A 97 -18.84 -2.30 -13.26
N PRO A 98 -20.00 -2.86 -13.67
CA PRO A 98 -20.36 -2.91 -15.08
C PRO A 98 -20.49 -1.52 -15.72
N VAL A 99 -21.04 -0.55 -14.99
CA VAL A 99 -21.20 0.83 -15.43
C VAL A 99 -19.82 1.47 -15.65
N ALA A 100 -18.93 1.38 -14.66
CA ALA A 100 -17.56 1.89 -14.77
C ALA A 100 -16.80 1.24 -15.93
N THR A 101 -16.92 -0.08 -16.09
CA THR A 101 -16.20 -0.82 -17.13
C THR A 101 -16.72 -0.49 -18.52
N VAL A 102 -18.04 -0.52 -18.76
CA VAL A 102 -18.63 -0.26 -20.06
C VAL A 102 -18.38 1.18 -20.48
N PHE A 103 -18.70 2.15 -19.63
CA PHE A 103 -18.53 3.57 -19.97
C PHE A 103 -17.06 3.99 -20.01
N GLY A 104 -16.19 3.40 -19.15
CA GLY A 104 -14.75 3.61 -19.22
C GLY A 104 -14.15 3.09 -20.52
N SER A 105 -14.54 1.89 -20.96
CA SER A 105 -14.11 1.33 -22.25
C SER A 105 -14.62 2.14 -23.45
N LEU A 106 -15.89 2.56 -23.42
CA LEU A 106 -16.47 3.43 -24.45
C LEU A 106 -15.75 4.79 -24.49
N ALA A 107 -15.42 5.37 -23.34
CA ALA A 107 -14.66 6.61 -23.27
C ALA A 107 -13.28 6.45 -23.91
N ALA A 108 -12.56 5.38 -23.58
CA ALA A 108 -11.23 5.12 -24.12
C ALA A 108 -11.25 4.98 -25.66
N VAL A 109 -12.23 4.23 -26.20
CA VAL A 109 -12.38 4.05 -27.65
C VAL A 109 -12.84 5.35 -28.32
N ALA A 110 -13.83 6.04 -27.76
CA ALA A 110 -14.35 7.28 -28.36
C ALA A 110 -13.29 8.40 -28.35
N GLN A 111 -12.51 8.50 -27.28
CA GLN A 111 -11.46 9.51 -27.16
C GLN A 111 -10.29 9.27 -28.12
N SER A 112 -10.01 8.02 -28.49
CA SER A 112 -8.95 7.71 -29.46
C SER A 112 -9.33 8.11 -30.88
N VAL A 113 -10.66 8.22 -31.20
CA VAL A 113 -11.19 8.64 -32.51
C VAL A 113 -11.46 10.14 -32.54
N ALA A 114 -12.14 10.67 -31.52
CA ALA A 114 -12.47 12.08 -31.38
C ALA A 114 -12.45 12.49 -29.88
N PRO A 115 -11.47 13.28 -29.41
CA PRO A 115 -11.33 13.64 -28.00
C PRO A 115 -12.61 14.14 -27.33
N PRO A 116 -13.45 15.00 -27.94
CA PRO A 116 -14.68 15.43 -27.27
C PRO A 116 -15.76 14.35 -27.17
N ALA A 117 -15.74 13.33 -28.02
CA ALA A 117 -16.74 12.25 -27.99
C ALA A 117 -16.59 11.33 -26.77
N GLY A 118 -15.38 11.26 -26.17
CA GLY A 118 -15.11 10.49 -24.97
C GLY A 118 -15.61 11.12 -23.68
N GLN A 119 -15.96 12.41 -23.65
CA GLN A 119 -16.27 13.14 -22.42
C GLN A 119 -17.53 12.65 -21.72
N ILE A 120 -18.62 12.40 -22.47
CA ILE A 120 -19.90 11.93 -21.89
C ILE A 120 -19.74 10.54 -21.28
N PRO A 121 -19.23 9.52 -22.00
CA PRO A 121 -19.01 8.22 -21.37
C PRO A 121 -17.96 8.28 -20.25
N ALA A 122 -16.91 9.11 -20.34
CA ALA A 122 -15.96 9.29 -19.25
C ALA A 122 -16.63 9.85 -17.98
N PHE A 123 -17.54 10.80 -18.11
CA PHE A 123 -18.31 11.36 -17.00
C PHE A 123 -19.19 10.29 -16.33
N LEU A 124 -19.93 9.50 -17.11
CA LEU A 124 -20.79 8.43 -16.57
C LEU A 124 -19.98 7.32 -15.90
N GLY A 125 -18.88 6.89 -16.53
CA GLY A 125 -17.95 5.94 -15.94
C GLY A 125 -17.28 6.49 -14.68
N GLY A 126 -16.98 7.79 -14.66
CA GLY A 126 -16.39 8.52 -13.55
C GLY A 126 -17.28 8.54 -12.30
N ILE A 127 -18.59 8.71 -12.44
CA ILE A 127 -19.55 8.62 -11.33
C ILE A 127 -19.49 7.23 -10.68
N ALA A 128 -19.50 6.18 -11.50
CA ALA A 128 -19.43 4.81 -10.98
C ALA A 128 -18.07 4.51 -10.32
N ALA A 129 -16.97 4.98 -10.92
CA ALA A 129 -15.64 4.86 -10.35
C ALA A 129 -15.51 5.62 -9.02
N GLN A 130 -16.09 6.82 -8.92
CA GLN A 130 -16.13 7.59 -7.69
C GLN A 130 -16.92 6.89 -6.58
N TRP A 131 -18.03 6.23 -6.92
CA TRP A 131 -18.77 5.39 -5.96
C TRP A 131 -17.90 4.26 -5.44
N ILE A 132 -17.23 3.51 -6.32
CA ILE A 132 -16.31 2.43 -5.95
C ILE A 132 -15.21 2.94 -5.02
N ALA A 133 -14.57 4.05 -5.39
CA ALA A 133 -13.52 4.67 -4.58
C ALA A 133 -14.02 5.14 -3.21
N SER A 134 -15.25 5.68 -3.15
CA SER A 134 -15.86 6.14 -1.89
C SER A 134 -16.18 4.98 -0.95
N VAL A 135 -16.73 3.88 -1.48
CA VAL A 135 -16.98 2.66 -0.70
C VAL A 135 -15.67 2.06 -0.22
N ALA A 136 -14.64 2.02 -1.06
CA ALA A 136 -13.33 1.48 -0.69
C ALA A 136 -12.70 2.28 0.46
N ARG A 137 -12.66 3.62 0.35
CA ARG A 137 -12.16 4.50 1.42
C ARG A 137 -12.95 4.33 2.72
N TRP A 138 -14.28 4.47 2.64
CA TRP A 138 -15.15 4.28 3.81
C TRP A 138 -14.93 2.92 4.49
N SER A 139 -14.77 1.86 3.69
CA SER A 139 -14.54 0.51 4.22
C SER A 139 -13.15 0.36 4.85
N ALA A 140 -12.14 1.04 4.33
CA ALA A 140 -10.79 1.04 4.88
C ALA A 140 -10.68 1.78 6.23
N ASP A 141 -11.48 2.84 6.40
CA ASP A 141 -11.54 3.65 7.62
C ASP A 141 -12.32 2.97 8.78
N LEU A 142 -12.98 1.84 8.52
CA LEU A 142 -13.70 1.13 9.57
C LEU A 142 -12.75 0.47 10.58
N PRO A 143 -13.04 0.54 11.88
CA PRO A 143 -12.23 -0.14 12.88
C PRO A 143 -12.23 -1.65 12.59
N TYR A 144 -11.04 -2.26 12.63
CA TYR A 144 -10.84 -3.68 12.29
C TYR A 144 -11.15 -4.05 10.83
N ALA A 145 -11.10 -3.10 9.90
CA ALA A 145 -11.28 -3.36 8.47
C ALA A 145 -10.36 -4.49 7.97
N VAL A 146 -9.15 -4.55 8.53
CA VAL A 146 -8.14 -5.58 8.22
C VAL A 146 -7.71 -6.26 9.53
N LEU A 147 -7.73 -7.59 9.54
CA LEU A 147 -7.17 -8.37 10.65
C LEU A 147 -5.70 -8.67 10.39
N PRO A 148 -4.81 -8.47 11.38
CA PRO A 148 -3.41 -8.85 11.26
C PRO A 148 -3.28 -10.34 10.91
N TRP A 149 -2.42 -10.66 9.95
CA TRP A 149 -2.20 -12.02 9.47
C TRP A 149 -0.73 -12.25 9.13
N PRO A 150 -0.16 -13.43 9.41
CA PRO A 150 1.22 -13.73 9.06
C PRO A 150 1.47 -13.56 7.56
N SER A 151 2.60 -12.99 7.18
CA SER A 151 3.03 -12.87 5.78
C SER A 151 3.72 -14.15 5.27
N GLY A 152 3.99 -14.20 3.97
CA GLY A 152 4.75 -15.27 3.34
C GLY A 152 4.04 -16.61 3.27
N LEU A 153 4.83 -17.71 3.18
CA LEU A 153 4.32 -19.05 2.95
C LEU A 153 3.42 -19.55 4.10
N LEU A 154 3.74 -19.19 5.34
CA LEU A 154 2.92 -19.57 6.49
C LEU A 154 1.54 -18.91 6.41
N GLY A 155 1.48 -17.61 6.12
CA GLY A 155 0.23 -16.87 5.95
C GLY A 155 -0.61 -17.43 4.81
N PHE A 156 0.04 -17.75 3.67
CA PHE A 156 -0.61 -18.42 2.55
C PHE A 156 -1.24 -19.75 2.97
N ALA A 157 -0.46 -20.63 3.62
CA ALA A 157 -0.94 -21.97 4.03
C ALA A 157 -2.11 -21.89 5.01
N LEU A 158 -2.03 -21.01 6.01
CA LEU A 158 -3.09 -20.81 6.99
C LEU A 158 -4.36 -20.23 6.33
N ALA A 159 -4.23 -19.27 5.43
CA ALA A 159 -5.36 -18.70 4.70
C ALA A 159 -5.98 -19.69 3.72
N ALA A 160 -5.17 -20.54 3.07
CA ALA A 160 -5.65 -21.63 2.22
C ALA A 160 -6.43 -22.67 3.03
N ALA A 161 -5.93 -23.05 4.19
CA ALA A 161 -6.62 -23.96 5.11
C ALA A 161 -7.94 -23.37 5.61
N LEU A 162 -7.94 -22.08 5.97
CA LEU A 162 -9.15 -21.35 6.36
C LEU A 162 -10.18 -21.31 5.22
N SER A 163 -9.76 -20.95 4.01
CA SER A 163 -10.65 -20.91 2.84
C SER A 163 -11.23 -22.27 2.50
N ALA A 164 -10.40 -23.33 2.54
CA ALA A 164 -10.84 -24.69 2.32
C ALA A 164 -11.82 -25.17 3.42
N GLY A 165 -11.54 -24.85 4.68
CA GLY A 165 -12.42 -25.16 5.82
C GLY A 165 -13.78 -24.47 5.72
N VAL A 166 -13.80 -23.19 5.36
CA VAL A 166 -15.05 -22.44 5.15
C VAL A 166 -15.83 -23.02 3.97
N ALA A 167 -15.17 -23.29 2.83
CA ALA A 167 -15.81 -23.90 1.67
C ALA A 167 -16.40 -25.27 1.98
N ALA A 168 -15.63 -26.15 2.66
CA ALA A 168 -16.10 -27.45 3.11
C ALA A 168 -17.29 -27.35 4.06
N SER A 169 -17.28 -26.35 4.95
CA SER A 169 -18.38 -26.07 5.89
C SER A 169 -19.66 -25.64 5.16
N LEU A 170 -19.53 -24.78 4.16
CA LEU A 170 -20.66 -24.35 3.33
C LEU A 170 -21.25 -25.50 2.49
N ILE A 171 -20.39 -26.38 1.97
CA ILE A 171 -20.81 -27.56 1.20
C ILE A 171 -21.53 -28.58 2.10
N ASN A 172 -21.02 -28.81 3.30
CA ASN A 172 -21.51 -29.83 4.24
C ASN A 172 -22.37 -29.23 5.38
N PHE A 173 -22.97 -28.06 5.17
CA PHE A 173 -23.66 -27.29 6.22
C PHE A 173 -24.65 -28.11 7.05
N THR A 174 -25.42 -29.00 6.43
CA THR A 174 -26.38 -29.86 7.13
C THR A 174 -25.70 -30.86 8.05
N ARG A 175 -24.58 -31.48 7.63
CA ARG A 175 -23.79 -32.40 8.44
C ARG A 175 -23.09 -31.71 9.61
N ILE A 176 -22.52 -30.52 9.34
CA ILE A 176 -21.83 -29.71 10.36
C ILE A 176 -22.84 -29.20 11.39
N ARG A 177 -24.02 -28.74 10.96
CA ARG A 177 -25.09 -28.30 11.87
C ARG A 177 -25.56 -29.43 12.78
N TRP A 178 -25.65 -30.66 12.27
CA TRP A 178 -25.93 -31.83 13.07
C TRP A 178 -24.79 -32.12 14.07
N PHE A 179 -23.54 -32.12 13.60
CA PHE A 179 -22.37 -32.35 14.46
C PHE A 179 -22.22 -31.31 15.58
N VAL A 180 -22.37 -30.02 15.25
CA VAL A 180 -22.33 -28.92 16.23
C VAL A 180 -23.45 -29.07 17.27
N ARG A 181 -24.65 -29.45 16.85
CA ARG A 181 -25.77 -29.70 17.77
C ARG A 181 -25.54 -30.92 18.66
N ALA A 182 -24.95 -31.97 18.09
CA ALA A 182 -24.62 -33.18 18.84
C ALA A 182 -23.48 -32.98 19.86
N HIS A 183 -22.54 -32.03 19.57
CA HIS A 183 -21.35 -31.78 20.37
C HIS A 183 -21.30 -30.30 20.85
N GLN A 184 -22.41 -29.75 21.30
CA GLN A 184 -22.52 -28.32 21.66
C GLN A 184 -21.45 -27.84 22.63
N ARG A 185 -21.13 -28.64 23.67
CA ARG A 185 -20.10 -28.28 24.67
C ARG A 185 -18.69 -28.25 24.06
N GLY A 186 -18.36 -29.22 23.21
CA GLY A 186 -17.07 -29.26 22.51
C GLY A 186 -16.90 -28.12 21.49
N SER A 187 -17.97 -27.84 20.73
CA SER A 187 -17.98 -26.73 19.77
C SER A 187 -17.86 -25.37 20.46
N ALA A 188 -18.52 -25.18 21.59
CA ALA A 188 -18.40 -23.96 22.39
C ALA A 188 -16.99 -23.80 22.99
N ALA A 189 -16.36 -24.90 23.43
CA ALA A 189 -15.00 -24.87 23.95
C ALA A 189 -13.98 -24.52 22.84
N ILE A 190 -14.17 -25.05 21.61
CA ILE A 190 -13.31 -24.69 20.46
C ILE A 190 -13.46 -23.20 20.12
N VAL A 191 -14.67 -22.67 20.07
CA VAL A 191 -14.92 -21.24 19.82
C VAL A 191 -14.30 -20.38 20.92
N ALA A 192 -14.47 -20.77 22.19
CA ALA A 192 -13.86 -20.07 23.33
C ALA A 192 -12.34 -20.09 23.27
N ALA A 193 -11.72 -21.22 22.90
CA ALA A 193 -10.29 -21.36 22.73
C ALA A 193 -9.77 -20.48 21.58
N LEU A 194 -10.47 -20.45 20.43
CA LEU A 194 -10.11 -19.60 19.30
C LEU A 194 -10.23 -18.10 19.65
N LEU A 195 -11.28 -17.71 20.36
CA LEU A 195 -11.44 -16.35 20.87
C LEU A 195 -10.36 -16.00 21.90
N GLY A 196 -9.99 -16.93 22.79
CA GLY A 196 -8.88 -16.77 23.74
C GLY A 196 -7.54 -16.59 23.04
N ILE A 197 -7.26 -17.40 22.01
CA ILE A 197 -6.06 -17.25 21.17
C ILE A 197 -6.07 -15.89 20.47
N LEU A 198 -7.19 -15.46 19.91
CA LEU A 198 -7.33 -14.15 19.24
C LEU A 198 -7.06 -12.99 20.21
N VAL A 199 -7.58 -13.07 21.44
CA VAL A 199 -7.32 -12.10 22.50
C VAL A 199 -5.85 -12.13 22.95
N CYS A 200 -5.25 -13.31 23.08
CA CYS A 200 -3.83 -13.44 23.41
C CYS A 200 -2.94 -12.90 22.30
N LEU A 201 -3.22 -13.19 21.03
CA LEU A 201 -2.51 -12.64 19.89
C LEU A 201 -2.63 -11.11 19.82
N ARG A 202 -3.79 -10.58 20.19
CA ARG A 202 -4.00 -9.14 20.28
C ARG A 202 -3.22 -8.48 21.43
N ASN A 203 -3.12 -9.14 22.58
CA ASN A 203 -2.33 -8.63 23.70
C ASN A 203 -0.80 -8.73 23.48
N GLN A 204 -0.35 -9.50 22.49
CA GLN A 204 1.04 -9.54 22.07
C GLN A 204 1.39 -8.46 21.03
N GLN A 205 0.45 -7.59 20.65
CA GLN A 205 0.82 -6.37 19.94
C GLN A 205 1.76 -5.57 20.87
N GLN A 206 3.05 -5.64 20.53
CA GLN A 206 4.07 -4.81 21.17
C GLN A 206 3.57 -3.37 21.13
N SER A 207 3.77 -2.65 22.26
CA SER A 207 3.44 -1.23 22.33
C SER A 207 4.09 -0.52 21.13
N TRP A 208 3.29 0.10 20.30
CA TRP A 208 3.78 0.92 19.22
C TRP A 208 3.90 2.37 19.71
N PRO A 209 4.99 3.07 19.43
CA PRO A 209 6.22 2.54 18.81
C PRO A 209 7.03 1.64 19.76
N PRO A 210 7.89 0.73 19.25
CA PRO A 210 8.78 -0.04 20.10
C PRO A 210 9.73 0.90 20.86
N PRO A 211 10.12 0.57 22.10
CA PRO A 211 11.04 1.42 22.84
C PRO A 211 12.38 1.55 22.10
N ASN A 212 12.98 2.74 22.14
CA ASN A 212 14.27 3.06 21.52
C ASN A 212 14.30 2.84 19.98
N TRP A 213 13.19 3.06 19.30
CA TRP A 213 13.16 3.04 17.84
C TRP A 213 14.10 4.12 17.27
N LEU A 214 14.76 3.82 16.16
CA LEU A 214 15.69 4.72 15.48
C LEU A 214 15.16 5.22 14.15
N VAL A 215 14.54 4.32 13.38
CA VAL A 215 14.03 4.61 12.02
C VAL A 215 12.65 4.00 11.87
N VAL A 216 11.71 4.75 11.33
CA VAL A 216 10.36 4.29 10.98
C VAL A 216 10.05 4.74 9.56
N ALA A 217 9.58 3.82 8.73
CA ALA A 217 8.91 4.14 7.49
C ALA A 217 7.40 4.21 7.77
N CYS A 218 6.81 5.39 7.60
CA CYS A 218 5.38 5.60 7.80
C CYS A 218 4.58 4.97 6.65
N ASP A 219 3.46 4.34 6.94
CA ASP A 219 2.49 3.91 5.92
C ASP A 219 1.68 5.11 5.42
N VAL A 220 2.26 5.85 4.50
CA VAL A 220 1.61 7.02 3.88
C VAL A 220 0.90 6.69 2.56
N GLY A 221 0.81 5.42 2.19
CA GLY A 221 0.33 4.94 0.90
C GLY A 221 1.47 4.84 -0.10
N GLN A 222 1.20 5.04 -1.40
CA GLN A 222 2.27 5.12 -2.40
C GLN A 222 2.99 6.46 -2.24
N GLY A 223 4.18 6.42 -1.68
CA GLY A 223 4.98 7.62 -1.40
C GLY A 223 5.94 7.39 -0.23
N ASP A 224 6.81 8.34 0.02
CA ASP A 224 7.85 8.23 1.04
C ASP A 224 7.53 9.10 2.26
N ALA A 225 7.71 8.54 3.45
CA ALA A 225 7.86 9.28 4.69
C ALA A 225 8.71 8.45 5.66
N LEU A 226 9.95 8.85 5.86
CA LEU A 226 10.85 8.19 6.79
C LEU A 226 11.15 9.12 7.98
N VAL A 227 11.02 8.58 9.17
CA VAL A 227 11.19 9.30 10.44
C VAL A 227 12.37 8.74 11.19
N PHE A 228 13.30 9.59 11.58
CA PHE A 228 14.48 9.25 12.35
C PHE A 228 14.39 9.91 13.72
N SER A 229 14.44 9.11 14.79
CA SER A 229 14.48 9.64 16.15
C SER A 229 15.79 10.37 16.40
N THR A 230 15.73 11.59 16.94
CA THR A 230 16.92 12.37 17.33
C THR A 230 17.04 12.53 18.83
N THR A 231 15.95 12.82 19.51
CA THR A 231 15.77 12.84 20.96
C THR A 231 14.30 12.60 21.27
N PRO A 232 13.88 12.31 22.49
CA PRO A 232 12.47 12.09 22.80
C PRO A 232 11.58 13.25 22.34
N GLY A 233 10.57 12.95 21.51
CA GLY A 233 9.66 13.92 20.92
C GLY A 233 10.20 14.66 19.69
N HIS A 234 11.45 14.42 19.28
CA HIS A 234 12.13 15.09 18.19
C HIS A 234 12.53 14.13 17.08
N ALA A 235 12.48 14.58 15.83
CA ALA A 235 12.83 13.78 14.69
C ALA A 235 13.48 14.56 13.54
N VAL A 236 14.23 13.84 12.69
CA VAL A 236 14.44 14.21 11.29
C VAL A 236 13.41 13.43 10.45
N VAL A 237 12.71 14.15 9.58
CA VAL A 237 11.71 13.56 8.68
C VAL A 237 12.18 13.73 7.24
N VAL A 238 12.16 12.65 6.47
CA VAL A 238 12.52 12.66 5.05
C VAL A 238 11.29 12.26 4.24
N ASP A 239 10.80 13.22 3.47
CA ASP A 239 9.53 13.20 2.76
C ASP A 239 8.30 13.05 3.68
N VAL A 240 7.12 13.35 3.16
CA VAL A 240 5.88 13.40 3.96
C VAL A 240 4.71 12.69 3.28
N GLY A 241 4.97 11.97 2.19
CA GLY A 241 3.96 11.21 1.45
C GLY A 241 2.89 12.08 0.78
N PRO A 242 1.88 11.43 0.18
CA PRO A 242 0.78 12.10 -0.50
C PRO A 242 -0.37 12.49 0.44
N ASP A 243 -0.49 11.86 1.61
CA ASP A 243 -1.66 11.98 2.47
C ASP A 243 -1.32 12.65 3.80
N ARG A 244 -1.91 13.84 4.01
CA ARG A 244 -1.75 14.63 5.23
C ARG A 244 -2.23 13.94 6.50
N GLY A 245 -3.26 13.09 6.41
CA GLY A 245 -3.82 12.39 7.56
C GLY A 245 -2.90 11.26 8.01
N ARG A 246 -2.39 10.46 7.08
CA ARG A 246 -1.52 9.32 7.38
C ARG A 246 -0.18 9.75 7.98
N VAL A 247 0.45 10.79 7.43
CA VAL A 247 1.71 11.28 8.00
C VAL A 247 1.50 11.92 9.38
N ASP A 248 0.39 12.66 9.58
CA ASP A 248 0.04 13.22 10.89
C ASP A 248 -0.19 12.11 11.93
N GLU A 249 -0.94 11.06 11.59
CA GLU A 249 -1.17 9.89 12.43
C GLU A 249 0.15 9.21 12.80
N CYS A 250 1.00 8.90 11.82
CA CYS A 250 2.29 8.28 12.06
C CYS A 250 3.16 9.10 13.01
N LEU A 251 3.32 10.40 12.77
CA LEU A 251 4.12 11.28 13.61
C LEU A 251 3.52 11.43 15.03
N SER A 252 2.20 11.41 15.14
CA SER A 252 1.50 11.44 16.44
C SER A 252 1.70 10.16 17.23
N ASP A 253 1.58 9.01 16.57
CA ASP A 253 1.82 7.68 17.17
C ASP A 253 3.27 7.53 17.65
N LEU A 254 4.22 8.13 16.93
CA LEU A 254 5.62 8.19 17.32
C LEU A 254 5.91 9.22 18.44
N GLY A 255 4.92 10.00 18.82
CA GLY A 255 5.05 11.06 19.84
C GLY A 255 5.91 12.24 19.39
N ILE A 256 6.00 12.51 18.08
CA ILE A 256 6.81 13.61 17.54
C ILE A 256 6.06 14.93 17.69
N THR A 257 6.69 15.84 18.41
CA THR A 257 6.23 17.22 18.64
C THR A 257 7.10 18.26 17.93
N SER A 258 8.35 17.87 17.57
CA SER A 258 9.28 18.73 16.85
C SER A 258 9.98 17.96 15.73
N ILE A 259 10.00 18.56 14.55
CA ILE A 259 10.79 18.10 13.40
C ILE A 259 12.01 19.03 13.32
N ASP A 260 13.16 18.56 13.77
CA ASP A 260 14.36 19.38 13.81
C ASP A 260 14.88 19.70 12.41
N LEU A 261 14.77 18.72 11.51
CA LEU A 261 15.06 18.87 10.09
C LEU A 261 14.03 18.10 9.26
N LEU A 262 13.36 18.80 8.37
CA LEU A 262 12.53 18.22 7.32
C LEU A 262 13.32 18.20 6.01
N VAL A 263 13.52 17.04 5.41
CA VAL A 263 14.13 16.88 4.09
C VAL A 263 13.04 16.52 3.09
N LEU A 264 12.89 17.29 2.03
CA LEU A 264 12.01 16.96 0.91
C LEU A 264 12.90 16.58 -0.28
N SER A 265 12.90 15.29 -0.61
CA SER A 265 13.81 14.74 -1.61
C SER A 265 13.60 15.37 -2.96
N HIS A 266 12.36 15.54 -3.39
CA HIS A 266 11.93 16.26 -4.59
C HIS A 266 10.45 16.67 -4.46
N PHE A 267 9.89 17.34 -5.48
CA PHE A 267 8.57 17.96 -5.34
C PHE A 267 7.42 17.19 -6.00
N HIS A 268 7.51 15.88 -6.23
CA HIS A 268 6.34 15.11 -6.64
C HIS A 268 5.34 14.97 -5.49
N ALA A 269 4.07 14.84 -5.84
CA ALA A 269 2.94 14.81 -4.91
C ALA A 269 3.07 13.73 -3.83
N ASP A 270 3.57 12.58 -4.19
CA ASP A 270 3.79 11.42 -3.32
C ASP A 270 4.95 11.59 -2.32
N HIS A 271 5.65 12.74 -2.35
CA HIS A 271 6.68 13.12 -1.39
C HIS A 271 6.36 14.40 -0.61
N VAL A 272 5.48 15.28 -1.12
CA VAL A 272 5.27 16.61 -0.52
C VAL A 272 3.83 16.97 -0.17
N ASP A 273 2.80 16.31 -0.74
CA ASP A 273 1.41 16.72 -0.55
C ASP A 273 0.92 16.45 0.89
N GLY A 274 1.59 15.58 1.64
CA GLY A 274 1.37 15.34 3.07
C GLY A 274 1.87 16.47 3.99
N LEU A 275 2.57 17.48 3.48
CA LEU A 275 3.25 18.50 4.27
C LEU A 275 2.37 19.15 5.33
N ALA A 276 1.12 19.46 5.01
CA ALA A 276 0.17 20.04 5.97
C ALA A 276 -0.06 19.15 7.21
N GLY A 277 0.03 17.81 7.05
CA GLY A 277 -0.04 16.88 8.17
C GLY A 277 1.23 16.88 9.02
N ALA A 278 2.40 16.97 8.40
CA ALA A 278 3.66 17.07 9.13
C ALA A 278 3.81 18.39 9.92
N LEU A 279 3.25 19.49 9.39
CA LEU A 279 3.26 20.80 10.04
C LEU A 279 2.20 20.95 11.14
N LYS A 280 1.19 20.08 11.18
CA LYS A 280 0.08 20.19 12.13
C LYS A 280 0.56 19.93 13.56
N ASP A 281 0.30 20.89 14.45
CA ASP A 281 0.61 20.83 15.89
C ASP A 281 2.09 20.49 16.21
N ARG A 282 3.02 20.77 15.26
CA ARG A 282 4.46 20.51 15.40
C ARG A 282 5.29 21.72 15.04
N THR A 283 6.42 21.84 15.72
CA THR A 283 7.44 22.82 15.33
C THR A 283 8.38 22.19 14.30
N VAL A 284 8.78 22.96 13.28
CA VAL A 284 9.78 22.55 12.30
C VAL A 284 10.96 23.49 12.35
N GLY A 285 12.14 22.97 12.72
CA GLY A 285 13.34 23.78 12.89
C GLY A 285 13.89 24.32 11.59
N SER A 286 13.99 23.48 10.56
CA SER A 286 14.41 23.87 9.20
C SER A 286 13.97 22.85 8.17
N ALA A 287 13.91 23.27 6.90
CA ALA A 287 13.64 22.38 5.77
C ALA A 287 14.80 22.43 4.77
N MET A 288 15.21 21.23 4.28
CA MET A 288 16.13 21.03 3.18
C MET A 288 15.34 20.51 1.99
N VAL A 289 15.51 21.14 0.83
CA VAL A 289 14.73 20.79 -0.37
C VAL A 289 15.64 20.54 -1.58
N SER A 290 15.11 19.82 -2.57
CA SER A 290 15.79 19.60 -3.86
C SER A 290 16.16 20.93 -4.53
N PRO A 291 17.30 21.01 -5.23
CA PRO A 291 17.67 22.17 -6.01
C PRO A 291 16.83 22.37 -7.28
N LEU A 292 16.04 21.37 -7.70
CA LEU A 292 15.14 21.47 -8.85
C LEU A 292 13.70 21.69 -8.38
N ALA A 293 13.20 22.92 -8.53
CA ALA A 293 11.84 23.31 -8.17
C ALA A 293 10.82 22.89 -9.25
N GLU A 294 10.74 21.59 -9.52
CA GLU A 294 9.82 20.97 -10.47
C GLU A 294 9.14 19.74 -9.82
N PRO A 295 7.85 19.46 -10.08
CA PRO A 295 6.89 20.28 -10.81
C PRO A 295 6.66 21.65 -10.15
N LYS A 296 6.57 22.71 -10.96
CA LYS A 296 6.56 24.11 -10.48
C LYS A 296 5.43 24.38 -9.47
N GLN A 297 4.24 23.85 -9.73
CA GLN A 297 3.08 24.08 -8.86
C GLN A 297 3.31 23.49 -7.46
N GLN A 298 3.72 22.23 -7.35
CA GLN A 298 4.00 21.59 -6.07
C GLN A 298 5.15 22.27 -5.33
N ALA A 299 6.22 22.62 -6.05
CA ALA A 299 7.36 23.31 -5.44
C ALA A 299 6.95 24.68 -4.85
N GLU A 300 6.17 25.49 -5.58
CA GLU A 300 5.68 26.77 -5.11
C GLU A 300 4.75 26.63 -3.91
N GLN A 301 3.80 25.68 -3.96
CA GLN A 301 2.88 25.39 -2.85
C GLN A 301 3.64 24.92 -1.59
N THR A 302 4.57 23.98 -1.74
CA THR A 302 5.40 23.47 -0.65
C THR A 302 6.22 24.56 0.02
N VAL A 303 6.97 25.34 -0.77
CA VAL A 303 7.81 26.43 -0.23
C VAL A 303 6.96 27.53 0.39
N SER A 304 5.78 27.84 -0.17
CA SER A 304 4.85 28.80 0.41
C SER A 304 4.34 28.34 1.77
N ALA A 305 3.89 27.10 1.88
CA ALA A 305 3.42 26.51 3.13
C ALA A 305 4.51 26.52 4.22
N LEU A 306 5.75 26.17 3.88
CA LEU A 306 6.88 26.23 4.81
C LEU A 306 7.14 27.68 5.29
N ARG A 307 7.06 28.66 4.39
CA ARG A 307 7.24 30.10 4.74
C ARG A 307 6.11 30.61 5.62
N GLU A 308 4.88 30.25 5.36
CA GLU A 308 3.71 30.60 6.19
C GLU A 308 3.88 30.10 7.63
N HIS A 309 4.48 28.92 7.80
CA HIS A 309 4.83 28.35 9.11
C HIS A 309 6.18 28.85 9.65
N ARG A 310 6.81 29.82 8.97
CA ARG A 310 8.11 30.42 9.35
C ARG A 310 9.25 29.38 9.43
N VAL A 311 9.19 28.34 8.64
CA VAL A 311 10.24 27.34 8.55
C VAL A 311 11.35 27.86 7.64
N PRO A 312 12.61 27.96 8.12
CA PRO A 312 13.75 28.28 7.26
C PRO A 312 13.96 27.21 6.20
N VAL A 313 13.95 27.60 4.93
CA VAL A 313 14.13 26.67 3.80
C VAL A 313 15.52 26.89 3.20
N ARG A 314 16.25 25.80 3.00
CA ARG A 314 17.53 25.78 2.29
C ARG A 314 17.55 24.70 1.21
N ILE A 315 18.34 24.94 0.19
CA ILE A 315 18.57 23.98 -0.90
C ILE A 315 19.67 23.02 -0.47
N ALA A 316 19.46 21.73 -0.71
CA ALA A 316 20.49 20.71 -0.46
C ALA A 316 21.74 20.95 -1.31
N ALA A 317 22.89 20.96 -0.67
CA ALA A 317 24.17 21.12 -1.34
C ALA A 317 24.95 19.77 -1.34
N PRO A 318 25.49 19.33 -2.48
CA PRO A 318 26.25 18.09 -2.54
C PRO A 318 27.47 18.11 -1.62
N GLY A 319 27.69 17.02 -0.88
CA GLY A 319 28.75 16.91 0.11
C GLY A 319 28.47 17.59 1.45
N GLU A 320 27.37 18.31 1.57
CA GLU A 320 26.93 18.91 2.83
C GLU A 320 26.78 17.83 3.91
N GLN A 321 27.33 18.13 5.08
CA GLN A 321 27.23 17.27 6.27
C GLN A 321 26.59 18.06 7.41
N GLY A 322 25.81 17.37 8.24
CA GLY A 322 25.20 17.98 9.40
C GLY A 322 24.92 16.95 10.48
N ARG A 323 24.62 17.47 11.67
CA ARG A 323 24.27 16.69 12.85
C ARG A 323 23.01 17.25 13.49
N VAL A 324 22.08 16.37 13.83
CA VAL A 324 20.83 16.69 14.52
C VAL A 324 20.65 15.68 15.66
N GLY A 325 20.83 16.11 16.91
CA GLY A 325 20.86 15.19 18.04
C GLY A 325 21.97 14.15 17.90
N TRP A 326 21.59 12.87 17.90
CA TRP A 326 22.51 11.74 17.63
C TRP A 326 22.48 11.24 16.18
N LEU A 327 21.82 11.96 15.28
CA LEU A 327 21.82 11.66 13.86
C LEU A 327 22.86 12.50 13.14
N GLU A 328 23.67 11.85 12.32
CA GLU A 328 24.58 12.50 11.36
C GLU A 328 24.12 12.19 9.94
N TYR A 329 24.21 13.17 9.05
CA TYR A 329 23.86 12.99 7.64
C TYR A 329 24.90 13.58 6.72
N ARG A 330 24.98 13.03 5.50
CA ARG A 330 25.74 13.59 4.38
C ARG A 330 24.90 13.53 3.11
N VAL A 331 24.81 14.67 2.41
CA VAL A 331 24.19 14.78 1.09
C VAL A 331 25.08 14.12 0.04
N LEU A 332 24.59 13.06 -0.59
CA LEU A 332 25.30 12.33 -1.63
C LEU A 332 24.96 12.84 -3.04
N TRP A 333 23.75 13.34 -3.22
CA TRP A 333 23.17 13.78 -4.49
C TRP A 333 22.08 14.84 -4.27
N PRO A 334 21.81 15.76 -5.23
CA PRO A 334 22.39 15.86 -6.57
C PRO A 334 23.67 16.71 -6.62
N THR A 335 24.67 16.24 -7.36
CA THR A 335 25.87 17.02 -7.69
C THR A 335 25.73 17.77 -9.00
N GLN A 336 24.74 17.37 -9.81
CA GLN A 336 24.35 18.00 -11.07
C GLN A 336 22.87 17.75 -11.35
N LEU A 337 22.24 18.64 -12.10
CA LEU A 337 20.88 18.46 -12.56
C LEU A 337 20.90 17.69 -13.90
N ILE A 338 20.22 16.53 -13.92
CA ILE A 338 20.09 15.70 -15.11
C ILE A 338 18.77 16.05 -15.80
N ARG A 339 18.88 16.62 -17.01
CA ARG A 339 17.76 16.89 -17.91
C ARG A 339 17.88 15.98 -19.14
N GLY A 340 17.57 14.69 -18.96
CA GLY A 340 17.74 13.65 -19.97
C GLY A 340 16.64 12.59 -19.90
N PRO A 341 16.92 11.36 -20.29
CA PRO A 341 15.96 10.26 -20.15
C PRO A 341 15.49 10.10 -18.72
N GLY A 342 14.17 9.92 -18.54
CA GLY A 342 13.54 9.81 -17.23
C GLY A 342 12.99 11.14 -16.69
N SER A 343 12.53 11.09 -15.43
CA SER A 343 11.99 12.25 -14.72
C SER A 343 13.11 13.13 -14.16
N ALA A 344 13.17 14.39 -14.60
CA ALA A 344 14.13 15.35 -14.08
C ALA A 344 13.96 15.60 -12.56
N PRO A 345 12.73 15.76 -12.01
CA PRO A 345 12.51 15.85 -10.56
C PRO A 345 13.04 14.61 -9.82
N ASN A 346 12.74 13.39 -10.28
CA ASN A 346 13.26 12.17 -9.68
C ASN A 346 14.78 12.14 -9.68
N ASN A 347 15.40 12.47 -10.81
CA ASN A 347 16.86 12.53 -10.93
C ASN A 347 17.51 13.66 -10.10
N ALA A 348 16.72 14.60 -9.61
CA ALA A 348 17.15 15.66 -8.69
C ALA A 348 16.78 15.37 -7.22
N SER A 349 16.33 14.16 -6.88
CA SER A 349 16.06 13.76 -5.50
C SER A 349 17.29 13.92 -4.62
N VAL A 350 17.09 14.47 -3.42
CA VAL A 350 18.16 14.56 -2.41
C VAL A 350 18.43 13.17 -1.87
N ALA A 351 19.60 12.61 -2.19
CA ALA A 351 20.05 11.36 -1.61
C ALA A 351 20.96 11.62 -0.41
N LEU A 352 20.72 10.87 0.67
CA LEU A 352 21.44 11.02 1.94
C LEU A 352 22.08 9.70 2.37
N ALA A 353 23.27 9.77 2.92
CA ALA A 353 23.79 8.80 3.86
C ALA A 353 23.53 9.32 5.26
N VAL A 354 22.86 8.50 6.08
CA VAL A 354 22.48 8.83 7.46
C VAL A 354 23.09 7.81 8.41
N GLU A 355 23.62 8.28 9.52
CA GLU A 355 24.03 7.44 10.65
C GLU A 355 23.21 7.87 11.89
N VAL A 356 22.53 6.93 12.57
CA VAL A 356 21.66 7.23 13.70
C VAL A 356 21.83 6.20 14.80
N GLY A 357 21.87 6.66 16.05
CA GLY A 357 21.95 5.82 17.25
C GLY A 357 23.34 5.43 17.69
N SER A 358 23.42 4.57 18.72
CA SER A 358 24.69 4.05 19.28
C SER A 358 24.48 2.60 19.73
N PRO A 359 25.07 1.58 19.04
CA PRO A 359 25.91 1.73 17.84
C PRO A 359 25.14 2.35 16.66
N PRO A 360 25.83 3.00 15.72
CA PRO A 360 25.18 3.68 14.62
C PRO A 360 24.55 2.70 13.61
N VAL A 361 23.30 2.95 13.24
CA VAL A 361 22.63 2.32 12.12
C VAL A 361 22.84 3.22 10.90
N ARG A 362 23.39 2.65 9.82
CA ARG A 362 23.69 3.34 8.57
C ARG A 362 22.55 3.17 7.58
N VAL A 363 22.01 4.26 7.11
CA VAL A 363 20.85 4.27 6.21
C VAL A 363 21.19 5.03 4.94
N LEU A 364 20.89 4.40 3.78
CA LEU A 364 20.95 5.06 2.48
C LEU A 364 19.56 5.46 2.05
N LEU A 365 19.34 6.75 1.87
CA LEU A 365 18.09 7.32 1.37
C LEU A 365 18.33 7.80 -0.06
N THR A 366 17.52 7.33 -0.98
CA THR A 366 17.71 7.55 -2.42
C THR A 366 16.61 8.39 -3.06
N GLY A 367 15.54 8.70 -2.31
CA GLY A 367 14.33 9.28 -2.92
C GLY A 367 13.89 8.45 -4.13
N ASP A 368 13.62 9.12 -5.24
CA ASP A 368 13.15 8.50 -6.49
C ASP A 368 14.20 8.48 -7.59
N LEU A 369 15.50 8.45 -7.24
CA LEU A 369 16.57 8.43 -8.21
C LEU A 369 16.35 7.35 -9.28
N GLU A 370 16.44 7.76 -10.54
CA GLU A 370 16.43 6.87 -11.70
C GLU A 370 17.85 6.48 -12.15
N PRO A 371 18.04 5.52 -13.06
CA PRO A 371 19.37 4.98 -13.39
C PRO A 371 20.45 5.99 -13.70
N ALA A 372 20.11 7.11 -14.35
CA ALA A 372 21.08 8.15 -14.68
C ALA A 372 21.66 8.82 -13.41
N ALA A 373 20.81 9.16 -12.45
CA ALA A 373 21.23 9.74 -11.18
C ALA A 373 21.84 8.68 -10.25
N GLN A 374 21.32 7.45 -10.24
CA GLN A 374 21.94 6.33 -9.52
C GLN A 374 23.40 6.13 -9.97
N SER A 375 23.66 6.18 -11.27
CA SER A 375 25.05 6.10 -11.80
C SER A 375 25.92 7.26 -11.33
N GLY A 376 25.34 8.45 -11.18
CA GLY A 376 26.04 9.62 -10.62
C GLY A 376 26.41 9.43 -9.15
N VAL A 377 25.51 8.89 -8.34
CA VAL A 377 25.79 8.55 -6.94
C VAL A 377 26.88 7.50 -6.82
N ILE A 378 26.83 6.45 -7.65
CA ILE A 378 27.85 5.38 -7.71
C ILE A 378 29.22 5.95 -8.05
N ALA A 379 29.32 6.77 -9.10
CA ALA A 379 30.60 7.30 -9.59
C ALA A 379 31.29 8.24 -8.60
N GLN A 380 30.54 8.90 -7.71
CA GLN A 380 31.04 9.95 -6.83
C GLN A 380 31.22 9.51 -5.38
N ASN A 381 30.75 8.33 -5.01
CA ASN A 381 30.82 7.85 -3.64
C ASN A 381 31.52 6.49 -3.58
N ALA A 382 32.42 6.35 -2.59
CA ALA A 382 33.09 5.08 -2.34
C ALA A 382 32.05 4.01 -1.91
N SER A 383 32.36 2.75 -2.22
CA SER A 383 31.57 1.61 -1.77
C SER A 383 31.44 1.63 -0.25
N THR A 384 30.23 1.53 0.23
CA THR A 384 29.88 1.58 1.67
C THR A 384 28.78 0.57 1.95
N VAL A 385 28.93 -0.17 3.04
CA VAL A 385 27.91 -1.08 3.53
C VAL A 385 26.92 -0.31 4.40
N PHE A 386 25.65 -0.47 4.13
CA PHE A 386 24.57 0.10 4.90
C PHE A 386 23.81 -1.00 5.68
N ASP A 387 23.13 -0.65 6.73
CA ASP A 387 22.22 -1.54 7.44
C ASP A 387 20.85 -1.54 6.76
N LEU A 388 20.43 -0.36 6.27
CA LEU A 388 19.15 -0.16 5.61
C LEU A 388 19.31 0.69 4.34
N VAL A 389 18.61 0.31 3.28
CA VAL A 389 18.46 1.12 2.08
C VAL A 389 16.98 1.37 1.77
N LYS A 390 16.60 2.64 1.55
CA LYS A 390 15.34 2.95 0.89
C LYS A 390 15.52 2.70 -0.61
N VAL A 391 14.75 1.76 -1.13
CA VAL A 391 14.82 1.40 -2.55
C VAL A 391 14.37 2.58 -3.41
N PRO A 392 15.15 3.00 -4.42
CA PRO A 392 14.80 4.14 -5.24
C PRO A 392 13.42 3.96 -5.90
N HIS A 393 12.68 5.06 -6.03
CA HIS A 393 11.47 5.17 -6.85
C HIS A 393 10.48 4.02 -6.60
N HIS A 394 10.18 3.77 -5.31
CA HIS A 394 9.20 2.77 -4.84
C HIS A 394 9.41 1.36 -5.43
N GLY A 395 10.65 0.99 -5.75
CA GLY A 395 10.96 -0.28 -6.39
C GLY A 395 10.53 -0.41 -7.84
N SER A 396 10.39 0.72 -8.55
CA SER A 396 10.06 0.72 -9.98
C SER A 396 11.05 -0.12 -10.80
N ARG A 397 10.67 -0.55 -12.00
CA ARG A 397 11.56 -1.30 -12.90
C ARG A 397 12.79 -0.51 -13.37
N ASN A 398 12.74 0.81 -13.21
CA ASN A 398 13.77 1.74 -13.65
C ASN A 398 14.89 1.84 -12.60
N GLN A 399 15.64 0.76 -12.41
CA GLN A 399 16.67 0.58 -11.39
C GLN A 399 18.02 0.21 -12.03
N SER A 400 19.11 0.65 -11.39
CA SER A 400 20.45 0.17 -11.69
C SER A 400 20.85 -0.94 -10.71
N ALA A 401 21.09 -2.14 -11.22
CA ALA A 401 21.61 -3.24 -10.40
C ALA A 401 22.98 -2.94 -9.77
N GLU A 402 23.71 -1.96 -10.31
CA GLU A 402 25.01 -1.54 -9.80
C GLU A 402 24.88 -0.80 -8.47
N LEU A 403 23.77 -0.08 -8.24
CA LEU A 403 23.54 0.64 -6.98
C LEU A 403 23.58 -0.32 -5.77
N THR A 404 22.88 -1.44 -5.86
CA THR A 404 22.84 -2.44 -4.78
C THR A 404 24.15 -3.21 -4.62
N ARG A 405 24.97 -3.32 -5.67
CA ARG A 405 26.32 -3.90 -5.58
C ARG A 405 27.29 -2.94 -4.90
N GLN A 406 27.20 -1.65 -5.25
CA GLN A 406 28.06 -0.61 -4.70
C GLN A 406 27.71 -0.30 -3.24
N PHE A 407 26.43 -0.32 -2.91
CA PHE A 407 25.90 0.00 -1.59
C PHE A 407 25.04 -1.16 -1.06
N PRO A 408 25.67 -2.29 -0.70
CA PRO A 408 24.94 -3.41 -0.13
C PRO A 408 24.33 -3.04 1.21
N ALA A 409 23.11 -3.53 1.47
CA ALA A 409 22.40 -3.32 2.71
C ALA A 409 21.77 -4.61 3.23
N SER A 410 21.62 -4.73 4.55
CA SER A 410 21.00 -5.88 5.20
C SER A 410 19.47 -5.85 5.08
N VAL A 411 18.89 -4.64 5.02
CA VAL A 411 17.43 -4.40 4.93
C VAL A 411 17.17 -3.45 3.78
N ALA A 412 16.16 -3.78 2.97
CA ALA A 412 15.64 -2.91 1.92
C ALA A 412 14.19 -2.51 2.26
N VAL A 413 13.91 -1.21 2.28
CA VAL A 413 12.57 -0.66 2.48
C VAL A 413 12.04 -0.18 1.14
N VAL A 414 10.84 -0.63 0.80
CA VAL A 414 10.06 -0.20 -0.37
C VAL A 414 8.80 0.47 0.15
N SER A 415 8.55 1.67 -0.27
CA SER A 415 7.42 2.52 0.15
C SER A 415 6.39 2.66 -0.96
#